data_70df018c8cd21c337d87241e539c13d8
#
_entry.id   70df018c8cd21c337d87241e539c13d8
#
_cell.length_a   1.000
_cell.length_b   1.000
_cell.length_c   1.000
_cell.angle_alpha   90.00
_cell.angle_beta   90.00
_cell.angle_gamma   90.00
#
_symmetry.space_group_name_H-M   'P 1'
#
loop_
_entity.id
_entity.type
_entity.pdbx_description
1 polymer ?
#
loop_
_entity_poly.entity_id
_entity_poly.type
_entity_poly.pdbx_seq_one_letter_code
_entity_poly.pdbx_strand_id
1 'polypeptide(L)'
;MRVQERSETGLGERVRLRPTGEDDLDFVLREEGDEENRPFIGHWARGRHLEALADDDLEHSIAEDRDGAPVGYATLTGVGDPGRILCFKRLMVSEKGRGYGRAVLRLVKERAFGELGAHRLWLDVKEGNARARSLYESEGFVQEGVLRDSFWTGEVHETLVVMSILESEYRA
;
A
#
# COMPACT_ATOMS: atom_id res chain seq x y z
N MET A 1 39.38 -7.68 -9.83
CA MET A 1 37.98 -8.06 -10.16
C MET A 1 37.06 -7.17 -9.35
N ARG A 2 36.50 -6.10 -9.97
CA ARG A 2 35.62 -5.15 -9.28
C ARG A 2 34.23 -5.72 -9.27
N VAL A 3 33.70 -6.02 -8.09
CA VAL A 3 32.26 -6.30 -7.88
C VAL A 3 31.52 -4.97 -8.08
N GLN A 4 30.71 -4.89 -9.11
CA GLN A 4 29.81 -3.77 -9.32
C GLN A 4 28.71 -3.84 -8.26
N GLU A 5 28.81 -2.95 -7.27
CA GLU A 5 27.67 -2.54 -6.45
C GLU A 5 26.59 -1.97 -7.38
N ARG A 6 25.55 -2.75 -7.62
CA ARG A 6 24.33 -2.23 -8.25
C ARG A 6 23.64 -1.35 -7.22
N SER A 7 23.80 -0.07 -7.41
CA SER A 7 23.12 0.99 -6.69
C SER A 7 21.60 0.74 -6.65
N GLU A 8 21.07 0.42 -5.47
CA GLU A 8 19.64 0.29 -5.18
C GLU A 8 18.90 1.65 -5.19
N THR A 9 19.59 2.73 -5.48
CA THR A 9 19.10 4.12 -5.45
C THR A 9 18.12 4.48 -6.57
N GLY A 10 17.87 3.60 -7.51
CA GLY A 10 17.09 3.92 -8.73
C GLY A 10 15.58 3.70 -8.65
N LEU A 11 15.02 3.08 -7.60
CA LEU A 11 13.61 2.71 -7.55
C LEU A 11 12.72 3.81 -6.95
N GLY A 12 13.18 4.55 -5.94
CA GLY A 12 12.46 5.69 -5.34
C GLY A 12 12.31 6.88 -6.29
N GLU A 13 13.25 7.04 -7.24
CA GLU A 13 13.22 8.13 -8.23
C GLU A 13 12.23 7.91 -9.38
N ARG A 14 11.57 6.73 -9.45
CA ARG A 14 10.68 6.37 -10.57
C ARG A 14 9.20 6.63 -10.30
N VAL A 15 8.83 6.85 -9.05
CA VAL A 15 7.45 7.01 -8.62
C VAL A 15 7.36 8.17 -7.64
N ARG A 16 6.28 8.92 -7.70
CA ARG A 16 5.91 9.90 -6.67
C ARG A 16 4.49 9.65 -6.20
N LEU A 17 4.20 10.01 -4.95
CA LEU A 17 2.85 10.03 -4.42
C LEU A 17 2.32 11.48 -4.44
N ARG A 18 1.06 11.64 -4.82
CA ARG A 18 0.30 12.88 -4.65
C ARG A 18 -1.11 12.58 -4.13
N PRO A 19 -1.76 13.55 -3.50
CA PRO A 19 -3.16 13.40 -3.12
C PRO A 19 -4.03 13.03 -4.34
N THR A 20 -4.97 12.11 -4.13
CA THR A 20 -5.93 11.71 -5.15
C THR A 20 -7.01 12.79 -5.29
N GLY A 21 -7.31 13.20 -6.50
CA GLY A 21 -8.47 14.01 -6.83
C GLY A 21 -9.65 13.15 -7.32
N GLU A 22 -10.84 13.75 -7.40
CA GLU A 22 -12.03 13.04 -7.90
C GLU A 22 -11.86 12.53 -9.33
N ASP A 23 -11.12 13.27 -10.16
CA ASP A 23 -10.83 12.90 -11.55
C ASP A 23 -9.97 11.63 -11.68
N ASP A 24 -9.21 11.28 -10.64
CA ASP A 24 -8.40 10.07 -10.61
C ASP A 24 -9.23 8.80 -10.36
N LEU A 25 -10.46 8.94 -9.88
CA LEU A 25 -11.28 7.79 -9.48
C LEU A 25 -11.65 6.88 -10.65
N ASP A 26 -11.70 7.40 -11.87
CA ASP A 26 -11.92 6.56 -13.06
C ASP A 26 -10.75 5.59 -13.28
N PHE A 27 -9.52 6.05 -13.06
CA PHE A 27 -8.34 5.18 -13.03
C PHE A 27 -8.43 4.15 -11.90
N VAL A 28 -8.68 4.59 -10.68
CA VAL A 28 -8.76 3.71 -9.48
C VAL A 28 -9.79 2.61 -9.68
N LEU A 29 -11.01 2.96 -10.09
CA LEU A 29 -12.11 2.00 -10.28
C LEU A 29 -11.84 1.01 -11.41
N ARG A 30 -11.22 1.46 -12.50
CA ARG A 30 -10.83 0.60 -13.61
C ARG A 30 -9.81 -0.44 -13.15
N GLU A 31 -8.78 -0.01 -12.44
CA GLU A 31 -7.72 -0.90 -11.98
C GLU A 31 -8.18 -1.87 -10.86
N GLU A 32 -9.10 -1.45 -9.98
CA GLU A 32 -9.73 -2.37 -9.02
C GLU A 32 -10.61 -3.41 -9.69
N GLY A 33 -11.23 -3.06 -10.81
CA GLY A 33 -12.07 -3.96 -11.61
C GLY A 33 -11.29 -4.92 -12.50
N ASP A 34 -9.99 -4.69 -12.68
CA ASP A 34 -9.12 -5.54 -13.49
C ASP A 34 -9.04 -6.97 -12.93
N GLU A 35 -9.08 -7.97 -13.81
CA GLU A 35 -9.10 -9.38 -13.42
C GLU A 35 -7.86 -9.81 -12.62
N GLU A 36 -6.71 -9.19 -12.84
CA GLU A 36 -5.47 -9.48 -12.10
C GLU A 36 -5.45 -8.85 -10.70
N ASN A 37 -6.12 -7.71 -10.52
CA ASN A 37 -6.14 -6.97 -9.25
C ASN A 37 -7.29 -7.40 -8.34
N ARG A 38 -8.44 -7.65 -8.93
CA ARG A 38 -9.71 -7.93 -8.25
C ARG A 38 -9.65 -9.01 -7.17
N PRO A 39 -8.93 -10.14 -7.34
CA PRO A 39 -8.82 -11.16 -6.30
C PRO A 39 -8.13 -10.68 -5.03
N PHE A 40 -7.29 -9.65 -5.11
CA PHE A 40 -6.39 -9.25 -4.04
C PHE A 40 -6.79 -7.97 -3.33
N ILE A 41 -7.45 -7.02 -4.02
CA ILE A 41 -7.72 -5.71 -3.43
C ILE A 41 -9.17 -5.49 -3.03
N GLY A 42 -10.10 -6.21 -3.52
CA GLY A 42 -11.51 -5.96 -3.31
C GLY A 42 -11.97 -4.62 -3.93
N HIS A 43 -13.16 -4.58 -4.43
CA HIS A 43 -13.72 -3.42 -5.13
C HIS A 43 -14.47 -2.50 -4.16
N TRP A 44 -14.15 -1.20 -4.18
CA TRP A 44 -14.94 -0.15 -3.55
C TRP A 44 -15.80 0.56 -4.59
N ALA A 45 -17.05 0.83 -4.25
CA ALA A 45 -17.88 1.71 -5.07
C ALA A 45 -17.30 3.15 -5.07
N ARG A 46 -17.57 3.91 -6.13
CA ARG A 46 -17.12 5.32 -6.25
C ARG A 46 -17.47 6.17 -5.04
N GLY A 47 -18.68 6.02 -4.50
CA GLY A 47 -19.12 6.74 -3.29
C GLY A 47 -18.21 6.52 -2.09
N ARG A 48 -17.73 5.29 -1.89
CA ARG A 48 -16.78 5.00 -0.80
C ARG A 48 -15.41 5.64 -1.00
N HIS A 49 -14.93 5.72 -2.23
CA HIS A 49 -13.71 6.48 -2.52
C HIS A 49 -13.91 7.98 -2.25
N LEU A 50 -15.05 8.55 -2.64
CA LEU A 50 -15.36 9.95 -2.33
C LEU A 50 -15.43 10.23 -0.84
N GLU A 51 -16.04 9.33 -0.05
CA GLU A 51 -16.03 9.40 1.42
C GLU A 51 -14.59 9.37 1.96
N ALA A 52 -13.75 8.48 1.42
CA ALA A 52 -12.34 8.37 1.81
C ALA A 52 -11.53 9.64 1.46
N LEU A 53 -11.82 10.30 0.34
CA LEU A 53 -11.17 11.58 -0.01
C LEU A 53 -11.57 12.73 0.92
N ALA A 54 -12.70 12.64 1.58
CA ALA A 54 -13.21 13.64 2.51
C ALA A 54 -12.87 13.33 3.98
N ASP A 55 -12.23 12.21 4.25
CA ASP A 55 -11.89 11.76 5.61
C ASP A 55 -10.51 12.29 6.00
N ASP A 56 -10.46 13.16 7.01
CA ASP A 56 -9.21 13.74 7.52
C ASP A 56 -8.28 12.71 8.19
N ASP A 57 -8.79 11.55 8.59
CA ASP A 57 -8.00 10.45 9.16
C ASP A 57 -7.46 9.48 8.10
N LEU A 58 -7.75 9.74 6.81
CA LEU A 58 -7.36 8.88 5.71
C LEU A 58 -6.59 9.68 4.65
N GLU A 59 -5.40 9.21 4.31
CA GLU A 59 -4.69 9.67 3.12
C GLU A 59 -4.94 8.72 1.96
N HIS A 60 -5.47 9.25 0.86
CA HIS A 60 -5.64 8.54 -0.41
C HIS A 60 -4.71 9.18 -1.44
N SER A 61 -3.75 8.41 -1.95
CA SER A 61 -2.69 8.94 -2.82
C SER A 61 -2.60 8.16 -4.13
N ILE A 62 -2.48 8.89 -5.23
CA ILE A 62 -2.09 8.34 -6.53
C ILE A 62 -0.57 8.19 -6.58
N ALA A 63 -0.12 7.08 -7.10
CA ALA A 63 1.26 6.86 -7.50
C ALA A 63 1.41 7.19 -8.99
N GLU A 64 2.32 8.10 -9.32
CA GLU A 64 2.64 8.50 -10.68
C GLU A 64 4.06 8.09 -11.04
N ASP A 65 4.27 7.73 -12.29
CA ASP A 65 5.61 7.53 -12.83
C ASP A 65 6.31 8.86 -13.15
N ARG A 66 7.50 8.79 -13.76
CA ARG A 66 8.30 9.98 -14.13
C ARG A 66 7.60 10.90 -15.12
N ASP A 67 6.74 10.35 -15.95
CA ASP A 67 6.00 11.10 -16.98
C ASP A 67 4.69 11.69 -16.44
N GLY A 68 4.37 11.41 -15.16
CA GLY A 68 3.16 11.85 -14.50
C GLY A 68 1.94 10.97 -14.78
N ALA A 69 2.15 9.79 -15.38
CA ALA A 69 1.07 8.84 -15.59
C ALA A 69 0.75 8.07 -14.30
N PRO A 70 -0.55 7.88 -13.97
CA PRO A 70 -0.92 7.10 -12.80
C PRO A 70 -0.58 5.62 -13.01
N VAL A 71 0.16 5.05 -12.07
CA VAL A 71 0.60 3.64 -12.07
C VAL A 71 0.12 2.84 -10.88
N GLY A 72 -0.62 3.47 -9.97
CA GLY A 72 -1.18 2.82 -8.81
C GLY A 72 -1.79 3.82 -7.83
N TYR A 73 -2.26 3.30 -6.70
CA TYR A 73 -2.71 4.11 -5.57
C TYR A 73 -2.45 3.41 -4.24
N ALA A 74 -2.42 4.20 -3.19
CA ALA A 74 -2.23 3.74 -1.82
C ALA A 74 -3.16 4.50 -0.87
N THR A 75 -3.59 3.84 0.22
CA THR A 75 -4.32 4.50 1.30
C THR A 75 -3.71 4.20 2.65
N LEU A 76 -3.58 5.24 3.49
CA LEU A 76 -3.21 5.17 4.89
C LEU A 76 -4.40 5.62 5.74
N THR A 77 -4.68 4.93 6.85
CA THR A 77 -5.66 5.34 7.85
C THR A 77 -5.00 5.48 9.21
N GLY A 78 -5.63 6.18 10.13
CA GLY A 78 -5.08 6.45 11.45
C GLY A 78 -4.11 7.63 11.46
N VAL A 79 -4.21 8.53 10.46
CA VAL A 79 -3.31 9.71 10.35
C VAL A 79 -3.43 10.63 11.57
N GLY A 80 -4.64 10.74 12.14
CA GLY A 80 -4.92 11.51 13.34
C GLY A 80 -4.81 10.72 14.66
N ASP A 81 -4.41 9.45 14.64
CA ASP A 81 -4.36 8.61 15.83
C ASP A 81 -3.31 9.11 16.83
N PRO A 82 -3.71 9.50 18.07
CA PRO A 82 -2.77 9.94 19.10
C PRO A 82 -1.78 8.87 19.54
N GLY A 83 -2.09 7.58 19.32
CA GLY A 83 -1.18 6.46 19.52
C GLY A 83 -0.12 6.31 18.44
N ARG A 84 -0.22 7.11 17.35
CA ARG A 84 0.69 7.07 16.21
C ARG A 84 0.73 5.69 15.55
N ILE A 85 -0.44 5.03 15.46
CA ILE A 85 -0.61 3.72 14.84
C ILE A 85 -1.34 3.91 13.51
N LEU A 86 -0.63 3.71 12.42
CA LEU A 86 -1.16 3.85 11.07
C LEU A 86 -1.42 2.49 10.44
N CYS A 87 -2.49 2.40 9.67
CA CYS A 87 -2.80 1.22 8.85
C CYS A 87 -2.57 1.52 7.37
N PHE A 88 -1.72 0.76 6.73
CA PHE A 88 -1.59 0.73 5.27
C PHE A 88 -2.72 -0.11 4.69
N LYS A 89 -3.82 0.56 4.38
CA LYS A 89 -5.10 -0.09 4.11
C LYS A 89 -5.19 -0.69 2.71
N ARG A 90 -4.63 -0.01 1.70
CA ARG A 90 -4.73 -0.45 0.30
C ARG A 90 -3.46 -0.12 -0.46
N LEU A 91 -3.04 -1.06 -1.30
CA LEU A 91 -2.00 -0.88 -2.31
C LEU A 91 -2.45 -1.55 -3.59
N MET A 92 -2.49 -0.80 -4.67
CA MET A 92 -2.72 -1.31 -6.01
C MET A 92 -1.70 -0.71 -6.98
N VAL A 93 -1.17 -1.51 -7.87
CA VAL A 93 -0.33 -1.06 -8.99
C VAL A 93 -0.84 -1.68 -10.29
N SER A 94 -0.88 -0.87 -11.34
CA SER A 94 -1.42 -1.27 -12.65
C SER A 94 -0.54 -2.31 -13.36
N GLU A 95 0.78 -2.18 -13.24
CA GLU A 95 1.72 -3.09 -13.89
C GLU A 95 2.56 -3.86 -12.86
N LYS A 96 2.34 -5.17 -12.82
CA LYS A 96 3.09 -6.07 -11.93
C LYS A 96 4.51 -6.32 -12.45
N GLY A 97 5.45 -6.59 -11.54
CA GLY A 97 6.83 -6.96 -11.92
C GLY A 97 7.73 -5.81 -12.35
N ARG A 98 7.25 -4.55 -12.34
CA ARG A 98 8.03 -3.36 -12.70
C ARG A 98 8.65 -2.64 -11.50
N GLY A 99 8.44 -3.15 -10.30
CA GLY A 99 8.96 -2.55 -9.07
C GLY A 99 8.12 -1.41 -8.49
N TYR A 100 6.97 -1.08 -9.10
CA TYR A 100 6.09 -0.02 -8.62
C TYR A 100 5.58 -0.27 -7.21
N GLY A 101 5.16 -1.50 -6.89
CA GLY A 101 4.69 -1.85 -5.55
C GLY A 101 5.74 -1.59 -4.47
N ARG A 102 6.99 -1.93 -4.72
CA ARG A 102 8.12 -1.67 -3.81
C ARG A 102 8.39 -0.18 -3.67
N ALA A 103 8.38 0.56 -4.77
CA ALA A 103 8.59 2.00 -4.76
C ALA A 103 7.50 2.72 -3.96
N VAL A 104 6.22 2.39 -4.20
CA VAL A 104 5.08 2.93 -3.44
C VAL A 104 5.19 2.59 -1.96
N LEU A 105 5.50 1.33 -1.62
CA LEU A 105 5.62 0.90 -0.22
C LEU A 105 6.74 1.67 0.52
N ARG A 106 7.87 1.93 -0.13
CA ARG A 106 8.97 2.72 0.45
C ARG A 106 8.55 4.17 0.69
N LEU A 107 7.84 4.80 -0.25
CA LEU A 107 7.30 6.15 -0.09
C LEU A 107 6.25 6.21 1.03
N VAL A 108 5.40 5.20 1.14
CA VAL A 108 4.43 5.08 2.25
C VAL A 108 5.13 4.96 3.60
N LYS A 109 6.20 4.15 3.71
CA LYS A 109 7.01 4.06 4.94
C LYS A 109 7.68 5.39 5.28
N GLU A 110 8.24 6.08 4.29
CA GLU A 110 8.83 7.41 4.48
C GLU A 110 7.79 8.42 4.96
N ARG A 111 6.61 8.45 4.34
CA ARG A 111 5.48 9.28 4.77
C ARG A 111 5.06 8.96 6.20
N ALA A 112 4.86 7.68 6.52
CA ALA A 112 4.40 7.24 7.84
C ALA A 112 5.40 7.59 8.95
N PHE A 113 6.67 7.19 8.80
CA PHE A 113 7.67 7.35 9.84
C PHE A 113 8.40 8.69 9.81
N GLY A 114 8.70 9.20 8.60
CA GLY A 114 9.48 10.43 8.42
C GLY A 114 8.64 11.69 8.64
N GLU A 115 7.43 11.72 8.13
CA GLU A 115 6.60 12.93 8.13
C GLU A 115 5.46 12.87 9.15
N LEU A 116 4.74 11.76 9.25
CA LEU A 116 3.62 11.60 10.19
C LEU A 116 4.06 11.14 11.58
N GLY A 117 5.33 10.74 11.74
CA GLY A 117 5.89 10.33 13.03
C GLY A 117 5.26 9.06 13.60
N ALA A 118 4.85 8.13 12.75
CA ALA A 118 4.27 6.87 13.17
C ALA A 118 5.18 6.13 14.14
N HIS A 119 4.60 5.51 15.16
CA HIS A 119 5.26 4.51 15.99
C HIS A 119 5.18 3.12 15.37
N ARG A 120 4.06 2.84 14.69
CA ARG A 120 3.74 1.56 14.11
C ARG A 120 3.00 1.75 12.78
N LEU A 121 3.42 1.03 11.75
CA LEU A 121 2.69 0.88 10.51
C LEU A 121 2.31 -0.58 10.34
N TRP A 122 1.02 -0.87 10.21
CA TRP A 122 0.53 -2.22 10.06
C TRP A 122 -0.36 -2.37 8.83
N LEU A 123 -0.56 -3.59 8.41
CA LEU A 123 -1.45 -3.96 7.31
C LEU A 123 -2.03 -5.35 7.53
N ASP A 124 -3.10 -5.65 6.85
CA ASP A 124 -3.54 -7.01 6.60
C ASP A 124 -3.43 -7.37 5.12
N VAL A 125 -3.19 -8.63 4.84
CA VAL A 125 -3.06 -9.15 3.49
C VAL A 125 -3.70 -10.53 3.41
N LYS A 126 -4.37 -10.84 2.30
CA LYS A 126 -4.94 -12.17 2.09
C LYS A 126 -3.84 -13.23 2.16
N GLU A 127 -4.08 -14.31 2.90
CA GLU A 127 -3.11 -15.40 3.09
C GLU A 127 -2.59 -15.94 1.75
N GLY A 128 -3.48 -16.07 0.75
CA GLY A 128 -3.14 -16.52 -0.60
C GLY A 128 -2.36 -15.52 -1.46
N ASN A 129 -2.20 -14.27 -1.02
CA ASN A 129 -1.43 -13.26 -1.75
C ASN A 129 0.07 -13.36 -1.44
N ALA A 130 0.69 -14.46 -1.87
CA ALA A 130 2.11 -14.74 -1.61
C ALA A 130 3.04 -13.63 -2.13
N ARG A 131 2.69 -13.01 -3.25
CA ARG A 131 3.48 -11.92 -3.85
C ARG A 131 3.55 -10.70 -2.95
N ALA A 132 2.40 -10.22 -2.45
CA ALA A 132 2.35 -9.08 -1.56
C ALA A 132 3.03 -9.41 -0.22
N ARG A 133 2.80 -10.58 0.34
CA ARG A 133 3.45 -11.02 1.58
C ARG A 133 4.97 -11.01 1.46
N SER A 134 5.52 -11.60 0.38
CA SER A 134 6.97 -11.57 0.12
C SER A 134 7.51 -10.15 -0.04
N LEU A 135 6.76 -9.26 -0.68
CA LEU A 135 7.13 -7.85 -0.80
C LEU A 135 7.22 -7.21 0.59
N TYR A 136 6.20 -7.36 1.42
CA TYR A 136 6.15 -6.77 2.77
C TYR A 136 7.28 -7.31 3.66
N GLU A 137 7.51 -8.62 3.67
CA GLU A 137 8.62 -9.26 4.39
C GLU A 137 9.98 -8.70 3.95
N SER A 138 10.20 -8.59 2.64
CA SER A 138 11.46 -8.05 2.08
C SER A 138 11.68 -6.57 2.39
N GLU A 139 10.64 -5.84 2.75
CA GLU A 139 10.67 -4.42 3.15
C GLU A 139 10.59 -4.22 4.67
N GLY A 140 10.79 -5.29 5.45
CA GLY A 140 10.95 -5.24 6.90
C GLY A 140 9.69 -5.44 7.72
N PHE A 141 8.54 -5.75 7.09
CA PHE A 141 7.34 -6.09 7.84
C PHE A 141 7.45 -7.48 8.44
N VAL A 142 6.99 -7.61 9.68
CA VAL A 142 6.95 -8.85 10.45
C VAL A 142 5.52 -9.36 10.55
N GLN A 143 5.31 -10.66 10.33
CA GLN A 143 4.00 -11.27 10.54
C GLN A 143 3.72 -11.37 12.06
N GLU A 144 2.56 -10.88 12.47
CA GLU A 144 2.12 -10.90 13.88
C GLU A 144 1.06 -11.95 14.16
N GLY A 145 0.23 -12.25 13.18
CA GLY A 145 -0.84 -13.20 13.39
C GLY A 145 -1.65 -13.49 12.14
N VAL A 146 -2.60 -14.38 12.31
CA VAL A 146 -3.51 -14.85 11.26
C VAL A 146 -4.94 -14.70 11.75
N LEU A 147 -5.77 -14.04 10.96
CA LEU A 147 -7.19 -13.86 11.19
C LEU A 147 -7.96 -14.84 10.31
N ARG A 148 -8.35 -15.98 10.87
CA ARG A 148 -9.03 -17.04 10.13
C ARG A 148 -10.41 -16.59 9.70
N ASP A 149 -10.74 -16.79 8.41
CA ASP A 149 -12.07 -16.54 7.83
C ASP A 149 -12.63 -15.14 8.15
N SER A 150 -11.75 -14.14 8.18
CA SER A 150 -12.08 -12.77 8.63
C SER A 150 -12.49 -11.83 7.51
N PHE A 151 -12.41 -12.25 6.26
CA PHE A 151 -12.77 -11.44 5.10
C PHE A 151 -13.79 -12.17 4.22
N TRP A 152 -14.98 -11.56 4.06
CA TRP A 152 -16.02 -12.07 3.17
C TRP A 152 -15.88 -11.47 1.76
N THR A 153 -15.72 -12.33 0.75
CA THR A 153 -15.56 -11.90 -0.66
C THR A 153 -16.90 -11.68 -1.38
N GLY A 154 -18.01 -12.07 -0.78
CA GLY A 154 -19.31 -12.19 -1.43
C GLY A 154 -19.70 -13.64 -1.73
N GLU A 155 -18.72 -14.55 -1.73
CA GLU A 155 -18.90 -15.98 -2.03
C GLU A 155 -18.25 -16.89 -0.98
N VAL A 156 -17.06 -16.54 -0.52
CA VAL A 156 -16.28 -17.33 0.45
C VAL A 156 -15.65 -16.43 1.51
N HIS A 157 -15.36 -17.02 2.66
CA HIS A 157 -14.52 -16.39 3.67
C HIS A 157 -13.05 -16.65 3.37
N GLU A 158 -12.23 -15.62 3.50
CA GLU A 158 -10.79 -15.70 3.34
C GLU A 158 -10.06 -15.33 4.63
N THR A 159 -8.92 -15.94 4.81
CA THR A 159 -8.01 -15.70 5.93
C THR A 159 -7.09 -14.52 5.61
N LEU A 160 -6.90 -13.63 6.59
CA LEU A 160 -5.96 -12.52 6.50
C LEU A 160 -4.74 -12.78 7.39
N VAL A 161 -3.59 -12.29 6.92
CA VAL A 161 -2.33 -12.25 7.69
C VAL A 161 -2.08 -10.81 8.10
N VAL A 162 -1.86 -10.57 9.39
CA VAL A 162 -1.52 -9.26 9.93
C VAL A 162 -0.01 -9.12 9.96
N MET A 163 0.50 -8.03 9.41
CA MET A 163 1.92 -7.70 9.37
C MET A 163 2.14 -6.26 9.82
N SER A 164 3.30 -5.99 10.40
CA SER A 164 3.67 -4.64 10.84
C SER A 164 5.15 -4.38 10.78
N ILE A 165 5.50 -3.10 10.81
CA ILE A 165 6.85 -2.61 11.05
C ILE A 165 6.78 -1.49 12.10
N LEU A 166 7.73 -1.49 13.04
CA LEU A 166 7.84 -0.50 14.09
C LEU A 166 8.82 0.61 13.71
N GLU A 167 8.68 1.80 14.29
CA GLU A 167 9.58 2.93 14.11
C GLU A 167 11.04 2.54 14.35
N SER A 168 11.31 1.76 15.40
CA SER A 168 12.65 1.29 15.74
C SER A 168 13.26 0.35 14.69
N GLU A 169 12.44 -0.45 14.02
CA GLU A 169 12.86 -1.36 12.95
C GLU A 169 13.09 -0.61 11.63
N TYR A 170 12.31 0.44 11.37
CA TYR A 170 12.48 1.28 10.18
C TYR A 170 13.76 2.11 10.19
N ARG A 171 14.21 2.54 11.39
CA ARG A 171 15.41 3.37 11.58
C ARG A 171 16.70 2.57 11.83
N ALA A 172 16.60 1.27 11.94
CA ALA A 172 17.72 0.38 12.25
C ALA A 172 18.71 0.19 11.08
#